data_c9887d516c61e265c68a78e7028edd13
#
_entry.id   c9887d516c61e265c68a78e7028edd13
#
_cell.length_a   1.000
_cell.length_b   1.000
_cell.length_c   1.000
_cell.angle_alpha   90.00
_cell.angle_beta   90.00
_cell.angle_gamma   90.00
#
_symmetry.space_group_name_H-M   'P 1'
#
loop_
_entity.id
_entity.type
_entity.pdbx_description
1 polymer ?
#
loop_
_entity_poly.entity_id
_entity_poly.type
_entity_poly.pdbx_seq_one_letter_code
_entity_poly.pdbx_strand_id
1 'polypeptide(L)'
;MQHVLVFSTSAPQITLNDEMIDGLLQHTGLPSDAPPATWLAPGQAAEVPFSQSAAPKFADIAEVRQAGEAMRVDVNLIAAENRQKRLLLADMDSTIITDESLDEMAALAGLDEAVAAITARSMNGELDFEAALDERVAMFAGQPASLFEEILAATQLTAGARTLVQTMRSRQAQCYLVSGGFTPVADRVAEQCGFHAAHANDMHIHDGVITGTVKKPILGRDSKAQILARYCREHALAAGDAAAIGDGANDMAVLQAAGMGVAFAGKDVLRAAIDLQLNHTDLTGLLFLQGYRRADFVTGEAG
;
A
#
# COMPACT_ATOMS: atom_id res chain seq x y z
N MET A 1 -18.63 -20.43 -5.84
CA MET A 1 -17.74 -19.50 -5.09
C MET A 1 -18.53 -18.22 -4.84
N GLN A 2 -18.58 -17.71 -3.64
CA GLN A 2 -19.22 -16.43 -3.33
C GLN A 2 -18.23 -15.29 -3.57
N HIS A 3 -18.74 -14.18 -4.07
CA HIS A 3 -17.98 -12.93 -4.24
C HIS A 3 -18.64 -11.82 -3.43
N VAL A 4 -17.89 -10.77 -3.21
CA VAL A 4 -18.32 -9.58 -2.48
C VAL A 4 -17.87 -8.35 -3.25
N LEU A 5 -18.78 -7.42 -3.52
CA LEU A 5 -18.44 -6.05 -3.88
C LEU A 5 -18.26 -5.25 -2.60
N VAL A 6 -17.12 -4.59 -2.48
CA VAL A 6 -16.80 -3.70 -1.37
C VAL A 6 -16.76 -2.27 -1.90
N PHE A 7 -17.55 -1.42 -1.30
CA PHE A 7 -17.60 0.03 -1.54
C PHE A 7 -16.98 0.75 -0.37
N SER A 8 -16.04 1.66 -0.61
CA SER A 8 -15.42 2.40 0.49
C SER A 8 -14.95 3.79 0.07
N THR A 9 -14.92 4.71 1.04
CA THR A 9 -14.39 6.07 0.88
C THR A 9 -13.91 6.61 2.22
N SER A 10 -12.87 7.43 2.20
CA SER A 10 -12.45 8.29 3.31
C SER A 10 -12.41 9.77 2.90
N ALA A 11 -12.97 10.09 1.71
CA ALA A 11 -13.03 11.46 1.22
C ALA A 11 -13.84 12.33 2.20
N PRO A 12 -13.28 13.43 2.75
CA PRO A 12 -13.88 14.18 3.87
C PRO A 12 -15.27 14.76 3.60
N GLN A 13 -15.62 14.90 2.31
CA GLN A 13 -16.89 15.50 1.88
C GLN A 13 -17.90 14.49 1.39
N ILE A 14 -17.57 13.20 1.45
CA ILE A 14 -18.41 12.11 0.97
C ILE A 14 -18.87 11.27 2.15
N THR A 15 -20.18 11.07 2.24
CA THR A 15 -20.79 10.10 3.14
C THR A 15 -21.48 9.05 2.29
N LEU A 16 -20.90 7.85 2.24
CA LEU A 16 -21.48 6.73 1.51
C LEU A 16 -22.88 6.41 2.07
N ASN A 17 -23.84 6.22 1.18
CA ASN A 17 -25.22 5.90 1.55
C ASN A 17 -25.81 4.85 0.60
N ASP A 18 -26.99 4.34 0.94
CA ASP A 18 -27.65 3.27 0.16
C ASP A 18 -27.96 3.72 -1.27
N GLU A 19 -28.38 4.98 -1.49
CA GLU A 19 -28.67 5.51 -2.81
C GLU A 19 -27.43 5.52 -3.73
N MET A 20 -26.26 5.88 -3.20
CA MET A 20 -25.00 5.82 -3.94
C MET A 20 -24.61 4.36 -4.28
N ILE A 21 -24.79 3.44 -3.33
CA ILE A 21 -24.50 2.01 -3.55
C ILE A 21 -25.45 1.44 -4.60
N ASP A 22 -26.75 1.71 -4.51
CA ASP A 22 -27.74 1.27 -5.48
C ASP A 22 -27.46 1.82 -6.88
N GLY A 23 -27.07 3.09 -6.97
CA GLY A 23 -26.63 3.71 -8.22
C GLY A 23 -25.41 3.01 -8.83
N LEU A 24 -24.40 2.68 -8.02
CA LEU A 24 -23.22 1.95 -8.47
C LEU A 24 -23.55 0.51 -8.88
N LEU A 25 -24.45 -0.16 -8.16
CA LEU A 25 -24.88 -1.52 -8.48
C LEU A 25 -25.59 -1.61 -9.85
N GLN A 26 -26.26 -0.56 -10.32
CA GLN A 26 -26.89 -0.53 -11.64
C GLN A 26 -25.87 -0.71 -12.78
N HIS A 27 -24.62 -0.32 -12.58
CA HIS A 27 -23.52 -0.51 -13.55
C HIS A 27 -22.93 -1.91 -13.53
N THR A 28 -23.31 -2.77 -12.58
CA THR A 28 -22.72 -4.12 -12.45
C THR A 28 -23.40 -5.18 -13.31
N GLY A 29 -24.59 -4.90 -13.85
CA GLY A 29 -25.43 -5.93 -14.46
C GLY A 29 -25.92 -7.00 -13.48
N LEU A 30 -25.73 -6.80 -12.18
CA LEU A 30 -26.31 -7.69 -11.16
C LEU A 30 -27.85 -7.67 -11.21
N PRO A 31 -28.50 -8.81 -10.92
CA PRO A 31 -29.93 -8.85 -10.84
C PRO A 31 -30.48 -7.85 -9.82
N SER A 32 -31.67 -7.32 -10.09
CA SER A 32 -32.36 -6.35 -9.21
C SER A 32 -32.76 -6.91 -7.83
N ASP A 33 -32.61 -8.21 -7.62
CA ASP A 33 -32.80 -8.92 -6.36
C ASP A 33 -31.49 -9.17 -5.59
N ALA A 34 -30.41 -8.43 -5.91
CA ALA A 34 -29.19 -8.47 -5.13
C ALA A 34 -29.51 -8.18 -3.64
N PRO A 35 -28.85 -8.89 -2.71
CA PRO A 35 -29.07 -8.65 -1.29
C PRO A 35 -28.72 -7.19 -0.92
N PRO A 36 -29.39 -6.63 0.10
CA PRO A 36 -29.07 -5.28 0.55
C PRO A 36 -27.64 -5.19 1.04
N ALA A 37 -27.07 -4.00 0.93
CA ALA A 37 -25.70 -3.73 1.41
C ALA A 37 -25.59 -3.98 2.92
N THR A 38 -24.52 -4.62 3.32
CA THR A 38 -24.13 -4.76 4.74
C THR A 38 -23.09 -3.71 5.07
N TRP A 39 -23.37 -2.86 6.04
CA TRP A 39 -22.46 -1.81 6.47
C TRP A 39 -21.29 -2.39 7.29
N LEU A 40 -20.07 -2.18 6.81
CA LEU A 40 -18.83 -2.42 7.56
C LEU A 40 -18.46 -1.22 8.45
N ALA A 41 -18.71 -0.02 7.93
CA ALA A 41 -18.59 1.26 8.63
C ALA A 41 -19.66 2.21 8.07
N PRO A 42 -20.71 2.57 8.84
CA PRO A 42 -21.75 3.46 8.37
C PRO A 42 -21.19 4.77 7.80
N GLY A 43 -21.62 5.13 6.60
CA GLY A 43 -21.15 6.33 5.89
C GLY A 43 -19.79 6.22 5.23
N GLN A 44 -19.05 5.12 5.44
CA GLN A 44 -17.67 4.97 4.95
C GLN A 44 -17.45 3.69 4.14
N ALA A 45 -17.98 2.54 4.57
CA ALA A 45 -17.77 1.28 3.86
C ALA A 45 -18.97 0.34 3.99
N ALA A 46 -19.29 -0.33 2.90
CA ALA A 46 -20.33 -1.36 2.84
C ALA A 46 -19.94 -2.47 1.88
N GLU A 47 -20.56 -3.62 2.01
CA GLU A 47 -20.36 -4.76 1.13
C GLU A 47 -21.67 -5.38 0.66
N VAL A 48 -21.68 -5.89 -0.57
CA VAL A 48 -22.79 -6.61 -1.17
C VAL A 48 -22.32 -7.99 -1.62
N PRO A 49 -22.75 -9.09 -0.96
CA PRO A 49 -22.40 -10.44 -1.35
C PRO A 49 -23.27 -10.91 -2.51
N PHE A 50 -22.71 -11.75 -3.39
CA PHE A 50 -23.46 -12.42 -4.46
C PHE A 50 -22.83 -13.76 -4.86
N SER A 51 -23.63 -14.61 -5.54
CA SER A 51 -23.21 -15.92 -5.99
C SER A 51 -22.39 -15.85 -7.29
N GLN A 52 -21.51 -16.81 -7.54
CA GLN A 52 -20.67 -16.88 -8.73
C GLN A 52 -21.46 -16.90 -10.05
N SER A 53 -22.69 -17.42 -10.05
CA SER A 53 -23.58 -17.40 -11.23
C SER A 53 -24.05 -15.99 -11.63
N ALA A 54 -23.98 -15.04 -10.69
CA ALA A 54 -24.31 -13.64 -10.89
C ALA A 54 -23.07 -12.73 -10.86
N ALA A 55 -21.85 -13.31 -10.80
CA ALA A 55 -20.62 -12.52 -10.73
C ALA A 55 -20.48 -11.62 -11.96
N PRO A 56 -20.31 -10.32 -11.78
CA PRO A 56 -19.98 -9.41 -12.87
C PRO A 56 -18.74 -9.91 -13.60
N LYS A 57 -18.70 -9.75 -14.91
CA LYS A 57 -17.47 -9.97 -15.67
C LYS A 57 -16.48 -8.85 -15.34
N PHE A 58 -15.18 -9.08 -15.49
CA PHE A 58 -14.15 -8.04 -15.24
C PHE A 58 -14.40 -6.74 -16.01
N ALA A 59 -15.02 -6.81 -17.20
CA ALA A 59 -15.42 -5.63 -17.98
C ALA A 59 -16.46 -4.77 -17.22
N ASP A 60 -17.37 -5.41 -16.53
CA ASP A 60 -18.45 -4.73 -15.79
C ASP A 60 -17.89 -4.01 -14.55
N ILE A 61 -16.80 -4.54 -13.94
CA ILE A 61 -16.11 -3.89 -12.81
C ILE A 61 -15.42 -2.58 -13.23
N ALA A 62 -14.89 -2.49 -14.45
CA ALA A 62 -14.26 -1.26 -14.94
C ALA A 62 -15.28 -0.11 -15.04
N GLU A 63 -16.48 -0.39 -15.50
CA GLU A 63 -17.58 0.61 -15.58
C GLU A 63 -18.02 1.06 -14.19
N VAL A 64 -18.18 0.13 -13.26
CA VAL A 64 -18.57 0.46 -11.88
C VAL A 64 -17.48 1.28 -11.19
N ARG A 65 -16.20 0.94 -11.40
CA ARG A 65 -15.07 1.72 -10.88
C ARG A 65 -15.04 3.13 -11.46
N GLN A 66 -15.31 3.28 -12.76
CA GLN A 66 -15.38 4.61 -13.38
C GLN A 66 -16.51 5.46 -12.78
N ALA A 67 -17.68 4.85 -12.51
CA ALA A 67 -18.77 5.52 -11.81
C ALA A 67 -18.39 5.84 -10.36
N GLY A 68 -17.73 4.93 -9.66
CA GLY A 68 -17.19 5.13 -8.31
C GLY A 68 -16.16 6.26 -8.25
N GLU A 69 -15.25 6.34 -9.22
CA GLU A 69 -14.26 7.41 -9.34
C GLU A 69 -14.91 8.80 -9.37
N ALA A 70 -16.00 8.95 -10.17
CA ALA A 70 -16.75 10.20 -10.24
C ALA A 70 -17.42 10.57 -8.91
N MET A 71 -17.74 9.57 -8.08
CA MET A 71 -18.35 9.74 -6.75
C MET A 71 -17.30 9.76 -5.62
N ARG A 72 -16.02 9.56 -5.93
CA ARG A 72 -14.92 9.38 -4.97
C ARG A 72 -15.16 8.18 -4.03
N VAL A 73 -15.60 7.08 -4.60
CA VAL A 73 -15.85 5.80 -3.92
C VAL A 73 -15.03 4.70 -4.60
N ASP A 74 -14.22 4.01 -3.83
CA ASP A 74 -13.54 2.81 -4.31
C ASP A 74 -14.53 1.64 -4.41
N VAL A 75 -14.47 0.91 -5.54
CA VAL A 75 -15.29 -0.28 -5.78
C VAL A 75 -14.39 -1.46 -6.09
N ASN A 76 -14.43 -2.48 -5.26
CA ASN A 76 -13.58 -3.65 -5.37
C ASN A 76 -14.39 -4.95 -5.34
N LEU A 77 -14.09 -5.84 -6.29
CA LEU A 77 -14.64 -7.19 -6.34
C LEU A 77 -13.64 -8.18 -5.73
N ILE A 78 -14.08 -8.96 -4.77
CA ILE A 78 -13.21 -9.91 -4.07
C ILE A 78 -13.92 -11.25 -3.83
N ALA A 79 -13.17 -12.35 -3.81
CA ALA A 79 -13.69 -13.64 -3.37
C ALA A 79 -14.02 -13.58 -1.87
N ALA A 80 -15.16 -14.11 -1.46
CA ALA A 80 -15.60 -14.12 -0.06
C ALA A 80 -14.73 -15.02 0.83
N GLU A 81 -14.17 -16.07 0.23
CA GLU A 81 -13.32 -17.05 0.92
C GLU A 81 -11.92 -16.51 1.16
N ASN A 82 -11.32 -16.83 2.30
CA ASN A 82 -9.95 -16.47 2.67
C ASN A 82 -9.66 -14.95 2.56
N ARG A 83 -10.64 -14.09 2.91
CA ARG A 83 -10.48 -12.62 2.84
C ARG A 83 -9.53 -12.08 3.91
N GLN A 84 -9.62 -12.61 5.14
CA GLN A 84 -8.74 -12.18 6.23
C GLN A 84 -7.35 -12.78 6.02
N LYS A 85 -6.37 -11.91 5.85
CA LYS A 85 -4.99 -12.31 5.54
C LYS A 85 -4.16 -12.44 6.83
N ARG A 86 -3.24 -13.38 6.81
CA ARG A 86 -2.37 -13.73 7.94
C ARG A 86 -0.96 -13.13 7.81
N LEU A 87 -0.66 -12.55 6.66
CA LEU A 87 0.58 -11.87 6.35
C LEU A 87 0.27 -10.56 5.64
N LEU A 88 0.90 -9.45 6.05
CA LEU A 88 0.90 -8.17 5.36
C LEU A 88 2.33 -7.81 4.98
N LEU A 89 2.54 -7.48 3.72
CA LEU A 89 3.73 -6.80 3.23
C LEU A 89 3.31 -5.43 2.71
N ALA A 90 3.85 -4.36 3.28
CA ALA A 90 3.52 -3.00 2.89
C ALA A 90 4.76 -2.27 2.36
N ASP A 91 4.58 -1.49 1.29
CA ASP A 91 5.54 -0.48 0.89
C ASP A 91 5.54 0.67 1.88
N MET A 92 6.61 1.45 1.92
CA MET A 92 6.78 2.59 2.82
C MET A 92 6.40 3.91 2.14
N ASP A 93 7.22 4.33 1.18
CA ASP A 93 7.15 5.64 0.54
C ASP A 93 5.85 5.75 -0.27
N SER A 94 5.16 6.88 -0.20
CA SER A 94 3.84 7.12 -0.84
C SER A 94 2.76 6.08 -0.50
N THR A 95 3.02 5.18 0.47
CA THR A 95 2.07 4.15 0.93
C THR A 95 1.84 4.26 2.45
N ILE A 96 2.78 3.78 3.30
CA ILE A 96 2.66 3.89 4.76
C ILE A 96 3.00 5.29 5.27
N ILE A 97 3.87 6.02 4.57
CA ILE A 97 4.12 7.45 4.74
C ILE A 97 3.63 8.22 3.53
N THR A 98 3.33 9.51 3.70
CA THR A 98 2.76 10.35 2.64
C THR A 98 3.74 10.74 1.56
N ASP A 99 5.03 10.77 1.87
CA ASP A 99 6.07 11.37 1.07
C ASP A 99 7.09 10.34 0.57
N GLU A 100 7.96 10.76 -0.36
CA GLU A 100 9.11 9.98 -0.84
C GLU A 100 10.34 10.33 0.00
N SER A 101 10.75 9.43 0.88
CA SER A 101 11.81 9.70 1.88
C SER A 101 13.15 10.15 1.29
N LEU A 102 13.53 9.63 0.10
CA LEU A 102 14.78 10.03 -0.56
C LEU A 102 14.67 11.42 -1.18
N ASP A 103 13.50 11.80 -1.72
CA ASP A 103 13.30 13.10 -2.31
C ASP A 103 13.24 14.20 -1.22
N GLU A 104 12.60 13.91 -0.08
CA GLU A 104 12.63 14.78 1.10
C GLU A 104 14.07 14.95 1.64
N MET A 105 14.82 13.85 1.67
CA MET A 105 16.23 13.89 2.05
C MET A 105 17.05 14.78 1.10
N ALA A 106 16.77 14.71 -0.19
CA ALA A 106 17.42 15.54 -1.19
C ALA A 106 17.09 17.03 -1.00
N ALA A 107 15.81 17.35 -0.74
CA ALA A 107 15.37 18.72 -0.49
C ALA A 107 16.04 19.32 0.76
N LEU A 108 16.11 18.58 1.86
CA LEU A 108 16.79 19.01 3.09
C LEU A 108 18.32 19.25 2.87
N ALA A 109 18.93 18.46 1.98
CA ALA A 109 20.35 18.60 1.64
C ALA A 109 20.63 19.64 0.55
N GLY A 110 19.60 20.24 -0.08
CA GLY A 110 19.75 21.14 -1.23
C GLY A 110 20.21 20.41 -2.51
N LEU A 111 19.82 19.14 -2.67
CA LEU A 111 20.19 18.24 -3.77
C LEU A 111 18.99 17.85 -4.64
N ASP A 112 17.82 18.43 -4.41
CA ASP A 112 16.55 18.09 -5.02
C ASP A 112 16.60 18.09 -6.55
N GLU A 113 17.15 19.14 -7.18
CA GLU A 113 17.27 19.21 -8.65
C GLU A 113 18.18 18.10 -9.21
N ALA A 114 19.30 17.81 -8.55
CA ALA A 114 20.24 16.80 -9.00
C ALA A 114 19.66 15.38 -8.88
N VAL A 115 19.00 15.07 -7.75
CA VAL A 115 18.35 13.78 -7.50
C VAL A 115 17.16 13.60 -8.45
N ALA A 116 16.34 14.62 -8.67
CA ALA A 116 15.23 14.59 -9.62
C ALA A 116 15.69 14.30 -11.05
N ALA A 117 16.83 14.86 -11.49
CA ALA A 117 17.38 14.57 -12.81
C ALA A 117 17.78 13.09 -12.98
N ILE A 118 18.35 12.46 -11.94
CA ILE A 118 18.67 11.02 -11.96
C ILE A 118 17.39 10.18 -11.99
N THR A 119 16.38 10.55 -11.19
CA THR A 119 15.08 9.89 -11.18
C THR A 119 14.42 9.94 -12.56
N ALA A 120 14.46 11.09 -13.25
CA ALA A 120 13.91 11.23 -14.60
C ALA A 120 14.62 10.30 -15.61
N ARG A 121 15.96 10.17 -15.55
CA ARG A 121 16.74 9.23 -16.39
C ARG A 121 16.33 7.78 -16.13
N SER A 122 16.11 7.40 -14.89
CA SER A 122 15.62 6.06 -14.54
C SER A 122 14.21 5.80 -15.07
N MET A 123 13.32 6.78 -14.95
CA MET A 123 11.96 6.68 -15.50
C MET A 123 11.93 6.55 -17.02
N ASN A 124 12.90 7.17 -17.73
CA ASN A 124 13.08 7.04 -19.16
C ASN A 124 13.75 5.71 -19.59
N GLY A 125 14.13 4.86 -18.61
CA GLY A 125 14.79 3.57 -18.89
C GLY A 125 16.28 3.68 -19.23
N GLU A 126 16.92 4.82 -18.98
CA GLU A 126 18.36 5.03 -19.20
C GLU A 126 19.20 4.39 -18.09
N LEU A 127 18.61 4.24 -16.91
CA LEU A 127 19.22 3.61 -15.73
C LEU A 127 18.28 2.54 -15.19
N ASP A 128 18.84 1.42 -14.76
CA ASP A 128 18.10 0.47 -13.94
C ASP A 128 17.94 0.99 -12.50
N PHE A 129 17.14 0.26 -11.69
CA PHE A 129 16.85 0.67 -10.33
C PHE A 129 18.11 0.79 -9.46
N GLU A 130 19.03 -0.19 -9.56
CA GLU A 130 20.22 -0.22 -8.72
C GLU A 130 21.22 0.90 -9.09
N ALA A 131 21.45 1.10 -10.39
CA ALA A 131 22.30 2.17 -10.88
C ALA A 131 21.73 3.55 -10.51
N ALA A 132 20.40 3.74 -10.63
CA ALA A 132 19.74 4.98 -10.22
C ALA A 132 19.86 5.23 -8.71
N LEU A 133 19.72 4.19 -7.88
CA LEU A 133 19.89 4.32 -6.44
C LEU A 133 21.35 4.66 -6.08
N ASP A 134 22.33 3.97 -6.68
CA ASP A 134 23.74 4.25 -6.46
C ASP A 134 24.12 5.70 -6.86
N GLU A 135 23.65 6.19 -8.03
CA GLU A 135 23.89 7.58 -8.46
C GLU A 135 23.23 8.58 -7.51
N ARG A 136 21.98 8.36 -7.09
CA ARG A 136 21.28 9.26 -6.15
C ARG A 136 21.98 9.29 -4.79
N VAL A 137 22.38 8.12 -4.26
CA VAL A 137 23.08 8.07 -2.96
C VAL A 137 24.45 8.71 -3.02
N ALA A 138 25.16 8.62 -4.15
CA ALA A 138 26.45 9.28 -4.34
C ALA A 138 26.37 10.81 -4.17
N MET A 139 25.22 11.42 -4.47
CA MET A 139 25.00 12.86 -4.28
C MET A 139 25.05 13.27 -2.80
N PHE A 140 24.75 12.35 -1.87
CA PHE A 140 24.79 12.62 -0.43
C PHE A 140 26.18 12.43 0.19
N ALA A 141 27.23 12.17 -0.60
CA ALA A 141 28.59 12.03 -0.07
C ALA A 141 29.01 13.30 0.67
N GLY A 142 29.46 13.16 1.91
CA GLY A 142 29.89 14.28 2.77
C GLY A 142 28.73 14.93 3.57
N GLN A 143 27.49 14.55 3.37
CA GLN A 143 26.36 15.02 4.18
C GLN A 143 26.39 14.37 5.58
N PRO A 144 25.95 15.08 6.62
CA PRO A 144 25.90 14.52 7.97
C PRO A 144 24.79 13.46 8.08
N ALA A 145 25.05 12.39 8.84
CA ALA A 145 24.04 11.34 9.09
C ALA A 145 22.85 11.85 9.92
N SER A 146 22.97 13.00 10.61
CA SER A 146 21.82 13.66 11.28
C SER A 146 20.71 14.06 10.33
N LEU A 147 20.94 14.07 9.01
CA LEU A 147 19.91 14.27 8.00
C LEU A 147 18.77 13.23 8.13
N PHE A 148 19.06 12.01 8.58
CA PHE A 148 18.02 11.04 8.89
C PHE A 148 17.08 11.47 10.03
N GLU A 149 17.62 12.15 11.07
CA GLU A 149 16.80 12.67 12.16
C GLU A 149 15.86 13.79 11.68
N GLU A 150 16.34 14.63 10.77
CA GLU A 150 15.55 15.72 10.19
C GLU A 150 14.39 15.17 9.36
N ILE A 151 14.63 14.13 8.52
CA ILE A 151 13.58 13.46 7.77
C ILE A 151 12.55 12.82 8.73
N LEU A 152 13.03 12.11 9.74
CA LEU A 152 12.15 11.45 10.70
C LEU A 152 11.23 12.43 11.43
N ALA A 153 11.69 13.66 11.68
CA ALA A 153 10.89 14.71 12.27
C ALA A 153 9.80 15.25 11.32
N ALA A 154 10.04 15.20 10.01
CA ALA A 154 9.12 15.66 8.96
C ALA A 154 8.16 14.55 8.48
N THR A 155 8.55 13.28 8.58
CA THR A 155 7.78 12.13 8.08
C THR A 155 6.38 12.05 8.70
N GLN A 156 5.37 11.95 7.84
CA GLN A 156 3.98 11.79 8.26
C GLN A 156 3.45 10.42 7.84
N LEU A 157 2.76 9.76 8.77
CA LEU A 157 2.08 8.52 8.47
C LEU A 157 0.82 8.78 7.63
N THR A 158 0.63 7.98 6.61
CA THR A 158 -0.63 7.97 5.85
C THR A 158 -1.80 7.61 6.78
N ALA A 159 -2.94 8.26 6.56
CA ALA A 159 -4.13 8.00 7.35
C ALA A 159 -4.49 6.50 7.35
N GLY A 160 -4.78 5.97 8.53
CA GLY A 160 -5.11 4.55 8.69
C GLY A 160 -3.91 3.60 8.80
N ALA A 161 -2.67 4.03 8.58
CA ALA A 161 -1.48 3.15 8.59
C ALA A 161 -1.35 2.36 9.91
N ARG A 162 -1.37 3.06 11.03
CA ARG A 162 -1.28 2.45 12.36
C ARG A 162 -2.47 1.53 12.63
N THR A 163 -3.69 1.98 12.31
CA THR A 163 -4.93 1.21 12.47
C THR A 163 -4.89 -0.08 11.67
N LEU A 164 -4.43 -0.04 10.41
CA LEU A 164 -4.27 -1.21 9.55
C LEU A 164 -3.36 -2.26 10.21
N VAL A 165 -2.15 -1.85 10.56
CA VAL A 165 -1.14 -2.77 11.09
C VAL A 165 -1.57 -3.35 12.43
N GLN A 166 -2.04 -2.52 13.36
CA GLN A 166 -2.44 -2.97 14.70
C GLN A 166 -3.68 -3.85 14.67
N THR A 167 -4.65 -3.56 13.80
CA THR A 167 -5.83 -4.41 13.64
C THR A 167 -5.45 -5.78 13.09
N MET A 168 -4.64 -5.86 12.05
CA MET A 168 -4.18 -7.14 11.52
C MET A 168 -3.36 -7.92 12.55
N ARG A 169 -2.47 -7.26 13.30
CA ARG A 169 -1.69 -7.88 14.38
C ARG A 169 -2.57 -8.41 15.53
N SER A 170 -3.63 -7.70 15.89
CA SER A 170 -4.56 -8.17 16.93
C SER A 170 -5.26 -9.48 16.54
N ARG A 171 -5.29 -9.79 15.24
CA ARG A 171 -5.77 -11.05 14.65
C ARG A 171 -4.63 -12.02 14.32
N GLN A 172 -3.45 -11.83 14.93
CA GLN A 172 -2.26 -12.68 14.79
C GLN A 172 -1.64 -12.68 13.39
N ALA A 173 -1.95 -11.70 12.55
CA ALA A 173 -1.27 -11.53 11.29
C ALA A 173 0.17 -11.03 11.49
N GLN A 174 1.08 -11.51 10.63
CA GLN A 174 2.46 -11.05 10.57
C GLN A 174 2.54 -9.84 9.62
N CYS A 175 3.08 -8.72 10.07
CA CYS A 175 3.11 -7.48 9.30
C CYS A 175 4.55 -7.01 9.13
N TYR A 176 4.97 -6.78 7.89
CA TYR A 176 6.33 -6.37 7.52
C TYR A 176 6.30 -5.17 6.60
N LEU A 177 7.22 -4.23 6.83
CA LEU A 177 7.46 -3.06 5.99
C LEU A 177 8.62 -3.37 5.04
N VAL A 178 8.48 -3.08 3.75
CA VAL A 178 9.56 -3.32 2.77
C VAL A 178 9.67 -2.13 1.82
N SER A 179 10.78 -1.42 1.89
CA SER A 179 11.01 -0.18 1.15
C SER A 179 12.27 -0.22 0.31
N GLY A 180 12.25 0.44 -0.83
CA GLY A 180 13.44 0.82 -1.58
C GLY A 180 14.25 1.96 -0.93
N GLY A 181 13.69 2.62 0.10
CA GLY A 181 14.33 3.66 0.90
C GLY A 181 15.37 3.11 1.90
N PHE A 182 15.55 3.78 3.04
CA PHE A 182 16.67 3.53 3.95
C PHE A 182 16.24 3.07 5.34
N THR A 183 17.05 2.16 5.89
CA THR A 183 16.80 1.48 7.17
C THR A 183 16.46 2.44 8.33
N PRO A 184 17.16 3.57 8.57
CA PRO A 184 16.81 4.44 9.69
C PRO A 184 15.36 4.96 9.64
N VAL A 185 14.87 5.28 8.44
CA VAL A 185 13.49 5.75 8.25
C VAL A 185 12.51 4.57 8.38
N ALA A 186 12.80 3.46 7.70
CA ALA A 186 11.95 2.29 7.69
C ALA A 186 11.76 1.68 9.08
N ASP A 187 12.82 1.58 9.88
CA ASP A 187 12.74 1.05 11.25
C ASP A 187 11.86 1.94 12.15
N ARG A 188 12.02 3.26 12.03
CA ARG A 188 11.21 4.20 12.82
C ARG A 188 9.74 4.17 12.44
N VAL A 189 9.44 4.13 11.14
CA VAL A 189 8.06 3.99 10.63
C VAL A 189 7.44 2.65 11.08
N ALA A 190 8.24 1.57 10.99
CA ALA A 190 7.80 0.25 11.43
C ALA A 190 7.48 0.24 12.94
N GLU A 191 8.31 0.85 13.78
CA GLU A 191 8.06 0.99 15.21
C GLU A 191 6.78 1.78 15.48
N GLN A 192 6.60 2.94 14.82
CA GLN A 192 5.44 3.80 15.01
C GLN A 192 4.11 3.13 14.63
N CYS A 193 4.11 2.31 13.58
CA CYS A 193 2.91 1.59 13.12
C CYS A 193 2.73 0.27 13.87
N GLY A 194 3.80 -0.30 14.42
CA GLY A 194 3.81 -1.59 15.09
C GLY A 194 4.06 -2.77 14.15
N PHE A 195 4.80 -2.62 13.05
CA PHE A 195 5.26 -3.75 12.22
C PHE A 195 6.16 -4.70 13.03
N HIS A 196 6.30 -5.95 12.58
CA HIS A 196 7.20 -6.91 13.21
C HIS A 196 8.66 -6.66 12.83
N ALA A 197 8.90 -6.20 11.61
CA ALA A 197 10.20 -5.77 11.13
C ALA A 197 10.06 -4.89 9.88
N ALA A 198 11.13 -4.15 9.58
CA ALA A 198 11.31 -3.44 8.32
C ALA A 198 12.47 -4.05 7.50
N HIS A 199 12.41 -3.90 6.19
CA HIS A 199 13.48 -4.22 5.25
C HIS A 199 13.66 -3.03 4.32
N ALA A 200 14.87 -2.47 4.33
CA ALA A 200 15.23 -1.32 3.50
C ALA A 200 16.71 -1.38 3.14
N ASN A 201 17.20 -0.41 2.38
CA ASN A 201 18.59 -0.32 2.03
C ASN A 201 19.38 0.41 3.13
N ASP A 202 20.68 0.12 3.22
CA ASP A 202 21.58 0.80 4.14
C ASP A 202 22.55 1.70 3.38
N MET A 203 22.67 2.96 3.77
CA MET A 203 23.80 3.80 3.38
C MET A 203 25.01 3.50 4.27
N HIS A 204 26.20 3.53 3.70
CA HIS A 204 27.40 3.51 4.51
C HIS A 204 27.61 4.86 5.17
N ILE A 205 27.80 4.83 6.51
CA ILE A 205 28.10 5.99 7.34
C ILE A 205 29.48 5.78 7.98
N HIS A 206 30.34 6.78 7.93
CA HIS A 206 31.65 6.77 8.58
C HIS A 206 31.82 8.07 9.37
N ASP A 207 32.13 7.96 10.66
CA ASP A 207 32.30 9.09 11.58
C ASP A 207 31.12 10.11 11.54
N GLY A 208 29.89 9.61 11.44
CA GLY A 208 28.69 10.46 11.38
C GLY A 208 28.44 11.13 10.04
N VAL A 209 29.17 10.74 8.99
CA VAL A 209 29.06 11.28 7.63
C VAL A 209 28.63 10.19 6.65
N ILE A 210 27.68 10.51 5.76
CA ILE A 210 27.26 9.65 4.66
C ILE A 210 28.39 9.55 3.63
N THR A 211 28.80 8.32 3.27
CA THR A 211 29.93 8.12 2.35
C THR A 211 29.53 8.21 0.88
N GLY A 212 28.23 8.26 0.57
CA GLY A 212 27.73 8.25 -0.80
C GLY A 212 27.64 6.85 -1.43
N THR A 213 27.64 5.80 -0.62
CA THR A 213 27.54 4.40 -1.11
C THR A 213 26.49 3.61 -0.35
N VAL A 214 25.89 2.60 -1.02
CA VAL A 214 24.86 1.71 -0.48
C VAL A 214 25.46 0.34 -0.20
N LYS A 215 25.06 -0.26 0.92
CA LYS A 215 25.35 -1.66 1.22
C LYS A 215 24.74 -2.59 0.19
N LYS A 216 25.49 -3.56 -0.29
CA LYS A 216 24.98 -4.60 -1.19
C LYS A 216 24.59 -5.87 -0.42
N PRO A 217 23.58 -6.67 -0.85
CA PRO A 217 22.74 -6.40 -2.05
C PRO A 217 21.71 -5.31 -1.83
N ILE A 218 21.40 -4.54 -2.87
CA ILE A 218 20.32 -3.57 -2.86
C ILE A 218 18.95 -4.31 -2.89
N LEU A 219 17.97 -3.83 -2.14
CA LEU A 219 16.59 -4.22 -2.25
C LEU A 219 15.99 -3.62 -3.53
N GLY A 220 16.11 -4.38 -4.62
CA GLY A 220 15.62 -3.99 -5.93
C GLY A 220 14.17 -4.40 -6.16
N ARG A 221 13.71 -4.26 -7.42
CA ARG A 221 12.32 -4.48 -7.85
C ARG A 221 11.76 -5.86 -7.47
N ASP A 222 12.57 -6.94 -7.57
CA ASP A 222 12.13 -8.30 -7.27
C ASP A 222 12.24 -8.67 -5.79
N SER A 223 12.93 -7.86 -5.01
CA SER A 223 13.22 -8.15 -3.60
C SER A 223 11.94 -8.26 -2.76
N LYS A 224 10.93 -7.41 -3.02
CA LYS A 224 9.65 -7.44 -2.30
C LYS A 224 8.92 -8.78 -2.48
N ALA A 225 8.85 -9.32 -3.69
CA ALA A 225 8.24 -10.62 -3.95
C ALA A 225 9.04 -11.77 -3.32
N GLN A 226 10.37 -11.69 -3.32
CA GLN A 226 11.23 -12.69 -2.67
C GLN A 226 11.06 -12.65 -1.14
N ILE A 227 10.93 -11.48 -0.54
CA ILE A 227 10.67 -11.29 0.90
C ILE A 227 9.29 -11.87 1.25
N LEU A 228 8.24 -11.60 0.44
CA LEU A 228 6.93 -12.21 0.63
C LEU A 228 7.02 -13.73 0.63
N ALA A 229 7.66 -14.32 -0.38
CA ALA A 229 7.82 -15.77 -0.49
C ALA A 229 8.62 -16.35 0.67
N ARG A 230 9.63 -15.64 1.19
CA ARG A 230 10.39 -16.02 2.38
C ARG A 230 9.48 -16.09 3.60
N TYR A 231 8.73 -15.01 3.89
CA TYR A 231 7.85 -14.98 5.06
C TYR A 231 6.68 -15.97 4.96
N CYS A 232 6.14 -16.19 3.77
CA CYS A 232 5.17 -17.29 3.58
C CYS A 232 5.75 -18.63 4.02
N ARG A 233 6.99 -18.95 3.66
CA ARG A 233 7.65 -20.21 4.10
C ARG A 233 7.94 -20.21 5.60
N GLU A 234 8.49 -19.14 6.16
CA GLU A 234 8.83 -19.03 7.59
C GLU A 234 7.60 -19.20 8.50
N HIS A 235 6.45 -18.71 8.07
CA HIS A 235 5.21 -18.80 8.84
C HIS A 235 4.28 -19.95 8.39
N ALA A 236 4.73 -20.83 7.51
CA ALA A 236 3.93 -21.92 6.95
C ALA A 236 2.59 -21.45 6.35
N LEU A 237 2.64 -20.36 5.57
CA LEU A 237 1.51 -19.75 4.87
C LEU A 237 1.61 -19.97 3.37
N ALA A 238 0.45 -20.03 2.69
CA ALA A 238 0.39 -19.93 1.25
C ALA A 238 0.40 -18.44 0.81
N ALA A 239 0.76 -18.15 -0.44
CA ALA A 239 0.65 -16.81 -1.00
C ALA A 239 -0.79 -16.26 -0.93
N GLY A 240 -1.80 -17.17 -1.02
CA GLY A 240 -3.21 -16.82 -0.83
C GLY A 240 -3.56 -16.25 0.56
N ASP A 241 -2.72 -16.51 1.58
CA ASP A 241 -2.90 -16.00 2.94
C ASP A 241 -2.25 -14.63 3.17
N ALA A 242 -1.60 -14.08 2.14
CA ALA A 242 -0.88 -12.82 2.20
C ALA A 242 -1.66 -11.68 1.54
N ALA A 243 -1.58 -10.49 2.16
CA ALA A 243 -1.87 -9.21 1.55
C ALA A 243 -0.57 -8.47 1.23
N ALA A 244 -0.57 -7.72 0.14
CA ALA A 244 0.46 -6.75 -0.17
C ALA A 244 -0.17 -5.43 -0.61
N ILE A 245 0.45 -4.30 -0.26
CA ILE A 245 -0.04 -2.95 -0.59
C ILE A 245 1.12 -2.07 -0.99
N GLY A 246 0.94 -1.26 -2.03
CA GLY A 246 1.94 -0.35 -2.57
C GLY A 246 1.37 0.55 -3.66
N ASP A 247 2.14 1.57 -4.09
CA ASP A 247 1.71 2.63 -5.02
C ASP A 247 2.39 2.58 -6.39
N GLY A 248 3.57 1.97 -6.48
CA GLY A 248 4.49 2.13 -7.60
C GLY A 248 4.79 0.86 -8.41
N ALA A 249 5.46 1.03 -9.55
CA ALA A 249 5.86 -0.06 -10.44
C ALA A 249 6.82 -1.07 -9.78
N ASN A 250 7.54 -0.65 -8.73
CA ASN A 250 8.39 -1.50 -7.89
C ASN A 250 7.60 -2.52 -7.06
N ASP A 251 6.28 -2.28 -6.88
CA ASP A 251 5.38 -3.17 -6.13
C ASP A 251 4.69 -4.20 -7.02
N MET A 252 4.71 -4.02 -8.34
CA MET A 252 3.99 -4.87 -9.29
C MET A 252 4.14 -6.35 -8.98
N ALA A 253 5.38 -6.82 -8.84
CA ALA A 253 5.68 -8.24 -8.65
C ALA A 253 5.12 -8.78 -7.33
N VAL A 254 5.22 -8.03 -6.22
CA VAL A 254 4.71 -8.47 -4.92
C VAL A 254 3.19 -8.41 -4.85
N LEU A 255 2.57 -7.39 -5.46
CA LEU A 255 1.10 -7.29 -5.51
C LEU A 255 0.50 -8.42 -6.33
N GLN A 256 1.11 -8.80 -7.45
CA GLN A 256 0.69 -9.95 -8.27
C GLN A 256 0.93 -11.29 -7.58
N ALA A 257 1.95 -11.40 -6.74
CA ALA A 257 2.28 -12.63 -6.03
C ALA A 257 1.39 -12.87 -4.80
N ALA A 258 0.89 -11.83 -4.16
CA ALA A 258 0.04 -11.92 -2.98
C ALA A 258 -1.39 -12.36 -3.33
N GLY A 259 -2.04 -13.10 -2.43
CA GLY A 259 -3.45 -13.46 -2.58
C GLY A 259 -4.41 -12.27 -2.48
N MET A 260 -3.93 -11.13 -1.99
CA MET A 260 -4.63 -9.83 -1.96
C MET A 260 -3.60 -8.73 -2.20
N GLY A 261 -3.27 -8.48 -3.49
CA GLY A 261 -2.45 -7.34 -3.88
C GLY A 261 -3.32 -6.11 -4.12
N VAL A 262 -3.01 -5.00 -3.47
CA VAL A 262 -3.79 -3.76 -3.51
C VAL A 262 -2.93 -2.59 -3.97
N ALA A 263 -3.34 -1.92 -5.03
CA ALA A 263 -2.78 -0.64 -5.45
C ALA A 263 -3.38 0.49 -4.58
N PHE A 264 -2.55 1.17 -3.80
CA PHE A 264 -2.95 2.29 -2.95
C PHE A 264 -2.54 3.60 -3.60
N ALA A 265 -3.50 4.47 -3.92
CA ALA A 265 -3.26 5.69 -4.69
C ALA A 265 -2.31 5.46 -5.88
N GLY A 266 -2.46 4.28 -6.51
CA GLY A 266 -1.47 3.69 -7.42
C GLY A 266 -1.25 4.53 -8.67
N LYS A 267 0.00 4.55 -9.15
CA LYS A 267 0.36 5.12 -10.45
C LYS A 267 -0.34 4.34 -11.58
N ASP A 268 -0.60 4.99 -12.72
CA ASP A 268 -1.43 4.44 -13.80
C ASP A 268 -1.02 3.03 -14.25
N VAL A 269 0.29 2.76 -14.32
CA VAL A 269 0.81 1.43 -14.69
C VAL A 269 0.38 0.35 -13.69
N LEU A 270 0.30 0.68 -12.41
CA LEU A 270 -0.12 -0.25 -11.37
C LEU A 270 -1.64 -0.41 -11.37
N ARG A 271 -2.39 0.70 -11.50
CA ARG A 271 -3.86 0.69 -11.61
C ARG A 271 -4.36 -0.12 -12.81
N ALA A 272 -3.60 -0.15 -13.92
CA ALA A 272 -3.94 -0.94 -15.09
C ALA A 272 -3.73 -2.45 -14.90
N ALA A 273 -2.88 -2.87 -13.95
CA ALA A 273 -2.44 -4.26 -13.79
C ALA A 273 -2.95 -4.94 -12.52
N ILE A 274 -3.42 -4.17 -11.54
CA ILE A 274 -3.87 -4.67 -10.22
C ILE A 274 -5.37 -4.43 -10.06
N ASP A 275 -6.09 -5.50 -9.79
CA ASP A 275 -7.54 -5.49 -9.71
C ASP A 275 -8.09 -4.80 -8.45
N LEU A 276 -7.39 -4.88 -7.32
CA LEU A 276 -7.85 -4.24 -6.09
C LEU A 276 -7.17 -2.88 -5.93
N GLN A 277 -7.97 -1.83 -5.77
CA GLN A 277 -7.49 -0.45 -5.76
C GLN A 277 -8.15 0.35 -4.64
N LEU A 278 -7.36 1.17 -3.97
CA LEU A 278 -7.79 2.14 -2.97
C LEU A 278 -7.26 3.52 -3.38
N ASN A 279 -8.13 4.32 -4.00
CA ASN A 279 -7.80 5.65 -4.52
C ASN A 279 -8.48 6.77 -3.70
N HIS A 280 -9.58 6.43 -3.04
CA HIS A 280 -10.43 7.37 -2.30
C HIS A 280 -10.61 6.98 -0.83
N THR A 281 -10.09 5.82 -0.44
CA THR A 281 -10.12 5.33 0.94
C THR A 281 -8.70 5.36 1.51
N ASP A 282 -8.56 5.71 2.78
CA ASP A 282 -7.29 5.60 3.49
C ASP A 282 -6.87 4.11 3.66
N LEU A 283 -5.74 3.87 4.31
CA LEU A 283 -5.21 2.51 4.47
C LEU A 283 -6.16 1.55 5.23
N THR A 284 -7.18 2.06 5.93
CA THR A 284 -8.21 1.20 6.52
C THR A 284 -9.09 0.50 5.48
N GLY A 285 -9.07 0.97 4.23
CA GLY A 285 -9.71 0.30 3.10
C GLY A 285 -9.27 -1.14 2.94
N LEU A 286 -7.98 -1.46 3.20
CA LEU A 286 -7.49 -2.84 3.17
C LEU A 286 -8.14 -3.72 4.24
N LEU A 287 -8.57 -3.16 5.37
CA LEU A 287 -9.34 -3.89 6.39
C LEU A 287 -10.77 -4.16 5.89
N PHE A 288 -11.42 -3.19 5.24
CA PHE A 288 -12.74 -3.39 4.66
C PHE A 288 -12.72 -4.45 3.55
N LEU A 289 -11.69 -4.47 2.71
CA LEU A 289 -11.49 -5.55 1.73
C LEU A 289 -11.40 -6.92 2.40
N GLN A 290 -10.83 -7.01 3.58
CA GLN A 290 -10.74 -8.22 4.37
C GLN A 290 -12.03 -8.55 5.17
N GLY A 291 -13.07 -7.70 5.08
CA GLY A 291 -14.35 -7.90 5.76
C GLY A 291 -14.35 -7.52 7.25
N TYR A 292 -13.35 -6.77 7.72
CA TYR A 292 -13.38 -6.20 9.06
C TYR A 292 -14.43 -5.08 9.13
N ARG A 293 -15.12 -5.00 10.25
CA ARG A 293 -16.01 -3.88 10.58
C ARG A 293 -15.23 -2.81 11.34
N ARG A 294 -15.69 -1.58 11.29
CA ARG A 294 -15.10 -0.48 12.07
C ARG A 294 -14.94 -0.83 13.56
N ALA A 295 -15.88 -1.58 14.12
CA ALA A 295 -15.82 -2.04 15.51
C ALA A 295 -14.67 -3.03 15.80
N ASP A 296 -14.09 -3.65 14.78
CA ASP A 296 -12.94 -4.54 14.89
C ASP A 296 -11.60 -3.80 14.89
N PHE A 297 -11.60 -2.50 14.54
CA PHE A 297 -10.38 -1.72 14.38
C PHE A 297 -9.72 -1.45 15.73
N VAL A 298 -8.42 -1.69 15.78
CA VAL A 298 -7.58 -1.25 16.89
C VAL A 298 -7.11 0.16 16.57
N THR A 299 -7.75 1.15 17.19
CA THR A 299 -7.31 2.55 17.14
C THR A 299 -6.30 2.75 18.25
N GLY A 300 -5.00 2.65 17.93
CA GLY A 300 -3.96 2.99 18.89
C GLY A 300 -4.00 4.49 19.17
N GLU A 301 -4.41 4.88 20.39
CA GLU A 301 -4.06 6.19 20.88
C GLU A 301 -2.53 6.27 20.92
N ALA A 302 -1.98 7.36 20.39
CA ALA A 302 -0.58 7.68 20.61
C ALA A 302 -0.39 7.90 22.11
N GLY A 303 0.29 6.96 22.79
CA GLY A 303 0.77 7.17 24.15
C GLY A 303 1.92 8.17 24.14
#